data_2b14253a8b9260af9263786f7f3832bf
#
_entry.id   2b14253a8b9260af9263786f7f3832bf
#
_cell.length_a   1.000
_cell.length_b   1.000
_cell.length_c   1.000
_cell.angle_alpha   90.00
_cell.angle_beta   90.00
_cell.angle_gamma   90.00
#
_symmetry.space_group_name_H-M   'P 1'
#
loop_
_entity.id
_entity.type
_entity.pdbx_description
1 polymer ?
#
loop_
_entity_poly.entity_id
_entity_poly.type
_entity_poly.pdbx_seq_one_letter_code
_entity_poly.pdbx_strand_id
1 'polypeptide(L)'
;DLLAYGVRAVTFMKFRIYALSIYSNSESIKQLDDFFTRNSIKQVDLDEELCVDILERENIEFMARITPLRDTTFEHLREGMIRSAMSAKEAKLEPVAMVEAVNTFRSNAMQRNGSVLVNDDLIIFKNKDNTLTLFHVDYKTKQYTKIGNCSHKLFGIALFSKYLNCDAPLTKEAQKRFSGYFNL
;
A
#
# COMPACT_ATOMS: atom_id res chain seq x y z
N ASP A 1 0.63 -2.63 -14.76
CA ASP A 1 -0.42 -3.68 -14.73
C ASP A 1 -1.08 -3.75 -13.36
N LEU A 2 -2.34 -4.16 -13.31
CA LEU A 2 -3.08 -4.42 -12.08
C LEU A 2 -2.72 -5.82 -11.56
N LEU A 3 -2.12 -5.90 -10.38
CA LEU A 3 -1.71 -7.15 -9.75
C LEU A 3 -2.79 -7.70 -8.80
N ALA A 4 -3.39 -6.79 -8.02
CA ALA A 4 -4.35 -7.19 -7.00
C ALA A 4 -5.38 -6.09 -6.73
N TYR A 5 -6.57 -6.46 -6.26
CA TYR A 5 -7.55 -5.52 -5.75
C TYR A 5 -8.46 -6.15 -4.70
N GLY A 6 -8.96 -5.33 -3.79
CA GLY A 6 -9.89 -5.73 -2.75
C GLY A 6 -10.68 -4.54 -2.21
N VAL A 7 -11.71 -4.83 -1.42
CA VAL A 7 -12.54 -3.81 -0.78
C VAL A 7 -12.43 -3.95 0.73
N ARG A 8 -12.02 -2.88 1.40
CA ARG A 8 -12.01 -2.83 2.86
C ARG A 8 -13.42 -2.57 3.40
N ALA A 9 -13.88 -3.51 4.20
CA ALA A 9 -15.07 -3.35 5.02
C ALA A 9 -14.68 -3.35 6.50
N VAL A 10 -15.34 -2.56 7.32
CA VAL A 10 -15.22 -2.62 8.79
C VAL A 10 -16.47 -3.23 9.40
N THR A 11 -16.22 -3.98 10.48
CA THR A 11 -17.21 -4.56 11.39
C THR A 11 -18.12 -5.63 10.78
N PHE A 12 -18.82 -6.33 11.64
CA PHE A 12 -19.80 -7.36 11.32
C PHE A 12 -20.94 -6.87 10.38
N MET A 13 -21.16 -5.55 10.27
CA MET A 13 -22.14 -4.95 9.34
C MET A 13 -21.61 -4.77 7.91
N LYS A 14 -20.38 -5.21 7.60
CA LYS A 14 -19.76 -5.15 6.25
C LYS A 14 -19.80 -3.77 5.59
N PHE A 15 -19.65 -2.69 6.37
CA PHE A 15 -19.55 -1.35 5.81
C PHE A 15 -18.27 -1.21 4.97
N ARG A 16 -18.45 -1.06 3.67
CA ARG A 16 -17.35 -0.81 2.74
C ARG A 16 -16.84 0.61 2.92
N ILE A 17 -15.52 0.77 3.09
CA ILE A 17 -14.89 2.08 3.33
C ILE A 17 -14.15 2.55 2.09
N TYR A 18 -13.31 1.69 1.51
CA TYR A 18 -12.56 2.00 0.31
C TYR A 18 -12.22 0.73 -0.49
N ALA A 19 -12.01 0.92 -1.78
CA ALA A 19 -11.36 -0.07 -2.64
C ALA A 19 -9.85 0.19 -2.65
N LEU A 20 -9.06 -0.89 -2.60
CA LEU A 20 -7.61 -0.85 -2.79
C LEU A 20 -7.27 -1.63 -4.05
N SER A 21 -6.42 -1.06 -4.90
CA SER A 21 -5.85 -1.76 -6.05
C SER A 21 -4.34 -1.58 -6.04
N ILE A 22 -3.61 -2.65 -6.34
CA ILE A 22 -2.15 -2.68 -6.39
C ILE A 22 -1.71 -2.90 -7.83
N TYR A 23 -0.82 -2.05 -8.27
CA TYR A 23 -0.25 -2.08 -9.62
C TYR A 23 1.27 -2.13 -9.54
N SER A 24 1.88 -2.62 -10.62
CA SER A 24 3.32 -2.51 -10.84
C SER A 24 3.63 -2.34 -12.33
N ASN A 25 4.85 -1.91 -12.64
CA ASN A 25 5.33 -1.81 -14.02
C ASN A 25 5.90 -3.15 -14.49
N SER A 26 6.10 -3.29 -15.80
CA SER A 26 6.55 -4.54 -16.42
C SER A 26 7.94 -4.97 -15.95
N GLU A 27 8.84 -4.03 -15.65
CA GLU A 27 10.18 -4.32 -15.12
C GLU A 27 10.09 -4.95 -13.73
N SER A 28 9.34 -4.33 -12.82
CA SER A 28 9.13 -4.81 -11.46
C SER A 28 8.37 -6.16 -11.43
N ILE A 29 7.43 -6.35 -12.35
CA ILE A 29 6.73 -7.65 -12.51
C ILE A 29 7.71 -8.75 -12.88
N LYS A 30 8.61 -8.49 -13.83
CA LYS A 30 9.65 -9.44 -14.21
C LYS A 30 10.58 -9.76 -13.04
N GLN A 31 10.98 -8.75 -12.25
CA GLN A 31 11.80 -8.95 -11.05
C GLN A 31 11.08 -9.83 -10.01
N LEU A 32 9.77 -9.64 -9.82
CA LEU A 32 8.95 -10.49 -8.95
C LEU A 32 8.91 -11.94 -9.44
N ASP A 33 8.68 -12.15 -10.73
CA ASP A 33 8.64 -13.49 -11.34
C ASP A 33 9.99 -14.21 -11.21
N ASP A 34 11.08 -13.49 -11.49
CA ASP A 34 12.45 -13.98 -11.28
C ASP A 34 12.71 -14.30 -9.80
N PHE A 35 12.22 -13.49 -8.86
CA PHE A 35 12.34 -13.74 -7.42
C PHE A 35 11.60 -15.01 -7.00
N PHE A 36 10.35 -15.19 -7.41
CA PHE A 36 9.56 -16.38 -7.09
C PHE A 36 10.17 -17.65 -7.68
N THR A 37 10.66 -17.55 -8.92
CA THR A 37 11.35 -18.68 -9.60
C THR A 37 12.64 -19.06 -8.89
N ARG A 38 13.53 -18.10 -8.58
CA ARG A 38 14.81 -18.35 -7.90
C ARG A 38 14.63 -18.96 -6.52
N ASN A 39 13.59 -18.58 -5.80
CA ASN A 39 13.31 -19.08 -4.46
C ASN A 39 12.38 -20.31 -4.45
N SER A 40 12.06 -20.87 -5.62
CA SER A 40 11.18 -22.04 -5.77
C SER A 40 9.82 -21.89 -5.07
N ILE A 41 9.29 -20.66 -5.02
CA ILE A 41 8.03 -20.32 -4.39
C ILE A 41 6.92 -20.76 -5.35
N LYS A 42 6.19 -21.82 -4.99
CA LYS A 42 5.18 -22.45 -5.86
C LYS A 42 3.74 -22.15 -5.46
N GLN A 43 3.53 -21.75 -4.22
CA GLN A 43 2.20 -21.40 -3.71
C GLN A 43 2.41 -20.37 -2.61
N VAL A 44 1.87 -19.20 -2.83
CA VAL A 44 2.20 -18.07 -1.96
C VAL A 44 1.02 -17.74 -1.09
N ASP A 45 1.12 -18.17 0.15
CA ASP A 45 0.62 -17.34 1.23
C ASP A 45 1.65 -16.23 1.42
N LEU A 46 1.40 -15.06 0.84
CA LEU A 46 2.23 -13.87 1.07
C LEU A 46 2.10 -13.48 2.53
N ASP A 47 2.85 -14.16 3.39
CA ASP A 47 2.97 -13.72 4.78
C ASP A 47 3.73 -12.38 4.84
N GLU A 48 3.72 -11.77 5.99
CA GLU A 48 4.32 -10.46 6.17
C GLU A 48 5.85 -10.50 5.99
N GLU A 49 6.50 -11.60 6.36
CA GLU A 49 7.95 -11.79 6.24
C GLU A 49 8.40 -11.86 4.78
N LEU A 50 7.71 -12.64 3.97
CA LEU A 50 7.98 -12.71 2.54
C LEU A 50 7.71 -11.37 1.84
N CYS A 51 6.65 -10.66 2.25
CA CYS A 51 6.37 -9.32 1.73
C CYS A 51 7.51 -8.34 2.04
N VAL A 52 8.05 -8.37 3.25
CA VAL A 52 9.19 -7.52 3.63
C VAL A 52 10.43 -7.89 2.84
N ASP A 53 10.73 -9.19 2.71
CA ASP A 53 11.88 -9.66 1.94
C ASP A 53 11.83 -9.18 0.48
N ILE A 54 10.66 -9.26 -0.16
CA ILE A 54 10.43 -8.71 -1.51
C ILE A 54 10.67 -7.19 -1.54
N LEU A 55 10.15 -6.46 -0.55
CA LEU A 55 10.22 -5.00 -0.52
C LEU A 55 11.63 -4.47 -0.23
N GLU A 56 12.42 -5.19 0.57
CA GLU A 56 13.78 -4.78 0.94
C GLU A 56 14.83 -5.17 -0.09
N ARG A 57 14.74 -6.38 -0.62
CA ARG A 57 15.80 -6.94 -1.49
C ARG A 57 15.62 -6.61 -2.96
N GLU A 58 14.38 -6.54 -3.40
CA GLU A 58 14.10 -6.28 -4.80
C GLU A 58 13.71 -4.80 -5.00
N ASN A 59 14.40 -4.13 -5.91
CA ASN A 59 14.12 -2.72 -6.26
C ASN A 59 12.79 -2.58 -7.03
N ILE A 60 11.70 -3.05 -6.43
CA ILE A 60 10.38 -3.14 -7.05
C ILE A 60 9.59 -1.87 -6.80
N GLU A 61 8.96 -1.36 -7.85
CA GLU A 61 8.01 -0.27 -7.76
C GLU A 61 6.58 -0.79 -7.67
N PHE A 62 5.83 -0.26 -6.72
CA PHE A 62 4.40 -0.50 -6.61
C PHE A 62 3.62 0.81 -6.63
N MET A 63 2.40 0.72 -7.10
CA MET A 63 1.41 1.79 -6.95
C MET A 63 0.18 1.23 -6.26
N ALA A 64 -0.17 1.81 -5.12
CA ALA A 64 -1.45 1.56 -4.47
C ALA A 64 -2.44 2.67 -4.85
N ARG A 65 -3.63 2.29 -5.30
CA ARG A 65 -4.75 3.19 -5.54
C ARG A 65 -5.83 2.91 -4.50
N ILE A 66 -6.18 3.92 -3.72
CA ILE A 66 -7.25 3.88 -2.73
C ILE A 66 -8.38 4.75 -3.23
N THR A 67 -9.54 4.14 -3.49
CA THR A 67 -10.76 4.83 -3.90
C THR A 67 -11.76 4.79 -2.76
N PRO A 68 -12.05 5.91 -2.08
CA PRO A 68 -13.06 5.96 -1.04
C PRO A 68 -14.45 5.60 -1.57
N LEU A 69 -15.16 4.78 -0.82
CA LEU A 69 -16.56 4.41 -1.07
C LEU A 69 -17.53 5.26 -0.23
N ARG A 70 -16.99 6.19 0.55
CA ARG A 70 -17.68 7.20 1.35
C ARG A 70 -16.81 8.44 1.42
N ASP A 71 -17.44 9.60 1.57
CA ASP A 71 -16.71 10.83 1.84
C ASP A 71 -15.86 10.69 3.11
N THR A 72 -14.64 11.16 3.02
CA THR A 72 -13.66 11.09 4.10
C THR A 72 -12.79 12.35 4.09
N THR A 73 -11.78 12.44 4.93
CA THR A 73 -10.82 13.54 4.95
C THR A 73 -9.40 13.04 4.68
N PHE A 74 -8.53 13.95 4.20
CA PHE A 74 -7.11 13.62 4.05
C PHE A 74 -6.49 13.18 5.37
N GLU A 75 -6.85 13.82 6.47
CA GLU A 75 -6.39 13.47 7.82
C GLU A 75 -6.80 12.04 8.19
N HIS A 76 -8.07 11.67 7.97
CA HIS A 76 -8.56 10.32 8.28
C HIS A 76 -7.82 9.24 7.49
N LEU A 77 -7.58 9.47 6.19
CA LEU A 77 -6.82 8.55 5.36
C LEU A 77 -5.35 8.47 5.81
N ARG A 78 -4.71 9.60 6.12
CA ARG A 78 -3.35 9.67 6.65
C ARG A 78 -3.21 8.85 7.93
N GLU A 79 -4.08 9.09 8.92
CA GLU A 79 -4.06 8.36 10.19
C GLU A 79 -4.40 6.87 9.98
N GLY A 80 -5.20 6.54 8.99
CA GLY A 80 -5.46 5.16 8.57
C GLY A 80 -4.20 4.44 8.07
N MET A 81 -3.40 5.12 7.24
CA MET A 81 -2.12 4.61 6.75
C MET A 81 -1.10 4.45 7.88
N ILE A 82 -1.02 5.44 8.78
CA ILE A 82 -0.15 5.38 9.95
C ILE A 82 -0.51 4.16 10.82
N ARG A 83 -1.79 3.95 11.12
CA ARG A 83 -2.23 2.76 11.88
C ARG A 83 -1.87 1.46 11.17
N SER A 84 -2.02 1.40 9.84
CA SER A 84 -1.61 0.23 9.05
C SER A 84 -0.12 -0.03 9.17
N ALA A 85 0.72 0.97 8.91
CA ALA A 85 2.17 0.84 9.00
C ALA A 85 2.65 0.47 10.42
N MET A 86 2.08 1.11 11.46
CA MET A 86 2.41 0.79 12.85
C MET A 86 1.95 -0.61 13.30
N SER A 87 1.03 -1.23 12.61
CA SER A 87 0.62 -2.61 12.88
C SER A 87 1.56 -3.66 12.25
N ALA A 88 2.48 -3.23 11.40
CA ALA A 88 3.43 -4.10 10.75
C ALA A 88 4.45 -4.71 11.73
N LYS A 89 5.00 -5.86 11.36
CA LYS A 89 6.02 -6.58 12.16
C LYS A 89 7.28 -5.72 12.33
N GLU A 90 7.70 -5.03 11.27
CA GLU A 90 8.86 -4.13 11.23
C GLU A 90 8.72 -2.97 12.22
N ALA A 91 7.51 -2.42 12.38
CA ALA A 91 7.25 -1.38 13.37
C ALA A 91 7.49 -1.84 14.80
N LYS A 92 7.31 -3.13 15.09
CA LYS A 92 7.56 -3.73 16.41
C LYS A 92 9.04 -4.09 16.60
N LEU A 93 9.75 -4.42 15.52
CA LEU A 93 11.18 -4.72 15.56
C LEU A 93 12.02 -3.45 15.69
N GLU A 94 11.60 -2.36 15.07
CA GLU A 94 12.30 -1.08 15.05
C GLU A 94 11.42 0.08 15.57
N PRO A 95 10.96 0.05 16.83
CA PRO A 95 9.95 0.98 17.33
C PRO A 95 10.41 2.44 17.32
N VAL A 96 11.70 2.71 17.56
CA VAL A 96 12.25 4.07 17.56
C VAL A 96 12.28 4.62 16.13
N ALA A 97 12.83 3.85 15.18
CA ALA A 97 12.89 4.25 13.77
C ALA A 97 11.47 4.40 13.18
N MET A 98 10.52 3.58 13.62
CA MET A 98 9.14 3.69 13.18
C MET A 98 8.44 4.96 13.68
N VAL A 99 8.72 5.41 14.90
CA VAL A 99 8.21 6.71 15.40
C VAL A 99 8.74 7.86 14.52
N GLU A 100 10.02 7.82 14.16
CA GLU A 100 10.65 8.80 13.27
C GLU A 100 10.04 8.78 11.86
N ALA A 101 9.83 7.58 11.33
CA ALA A 101 9.17 7.34 10.06
C ALA A 101 7.73 7.89 10.02
N VAL A 102 6.95 7.66 11.06
CA VAL A 102 5.60 8.21 11.24
C VAL A 102 5.61 9.74 11.32
N ASN A 103 6.54 10.32 12.08
CA ASN A 103 6.66 11.77 12.17
C ASN A 103 7.04 12.38 10.82
N THR A 104 7.96 11.76 10.08
CA THR A 104 8.32 12.18 8.72
C THR A 104 7.12 12.12 7.78
N PHE A 105 6.37 11.02 7.81
CA PHE A 105 5.16 10.89 6.99
C PHE A 105 4.10 11.93 7.38
N ARG A 106 3.84 12.08 8.68
CA ARG A 106 2.84 13.04 9.19
C ARG A 106 3.17 14.47 8.83
N SER A 107 4.45 14.85 8.81
CA SER A 107 4.90 16.22 8.49
C SER A 107 4.90 16.52 6.98
N ASN A 108 5.07 15.52 6.11
CA ASN A 108 5.34 15.75 4.69
C ASN A 108 4.24 15.22 3.76
N ALA A 109 3.32 14.39 4.27
CA ALA A 109 2.29 13.78 3.45
C ALA A 109 0.89 14.19 3.90
N MET A 110 0.03 14.50 2.92
CA MET A 110 -1.39 14.75 3.13
C MET A 110 -1.69 15.87 4.13
N GLN A 111 -0.88 16.94 4.11
CA GLN A 111 -1.05 18.12 4.97
C GLN A 111 -2.26 18.98 4.56
N ARG A 112 -2.86 18.69 3.41
CA ARG A 112 -4.03 19.39 2.91
C ARG A 112 -5.23 19.14 3.81
N ASN A 113 -5.90 20.22 4.22
CA ASN A 113 -7.22 20.15 4.84
C ASN A 113 -8.29 19.92 3.76
N GLY A 114 -9.39 19.29 4.15
CA GLY A 114 -10.54 19.10 3.28
C GLY A 114 -10.97 17.65 3.11
N SER A 115 -12.02 17.50 2.32
CA SER A 115 -12.62 16.19 2.05
C SER A 115 -11.98 15.51 0.84
N VAL A 116 -11.94 14.20 0.89
CA VAL A 116 -11.74 13.31 -0.23
C VAL A 116 -13.10 12.69 -0.53
N LEU A 117 -13.63 12.98 -1.70
CA LEU A 117 -15.00 12.59 -2.05
C LEU A 117 -15.05 11.15 -2.53
N VAL A 118 -16.25 10.60 -2.56
CA VAL A 118 -16.52 9.29 -3.20
C VAL A 118 -16.04 9.32 -4.64
N ASN A 119 -15.34 8.28 -5.05
CA ASN A 119 -14.70 8.08 -6.34
C ASN A 119 -13.48 8.97 -6.63
N ASP A 120 -13.05 9.87 -5.75
CA ASP A 120 -11.70 10.41 -5.84
C ASP A 120 -10.70 9.27 -5.65
N ASP A 121 -9.48 9.45 -6.14
CA ASP A 121 -8.42 8.49 -5.93
C ASP A 121 -7.29 9.09 -5.11
N LEU A 122 -6.80 8.32 -4.17
CA LEU A 122 -5.52 8.52 -3.54
C LEU A 122 -4.54 7.53 -4.14
N ILE A 123 -3.50 8.04 -4.77
CA ILE A 123 -2.47 7.23 -5.41
C ILE A 123 -1.19 7.34 -4.59
N ILE A 124 -0.61 6.21 -4.25
CA ILE A 124 0.62 6.08 -3.48
C ILE A 124 1.61 5.30 -4.32
N PHE A 125 2.64 5.96 -4.78
CA PHE A 125 3.78 5.29 -5.41
C PHE A 125 4.79 4.91 -4.34
N LYS A 126 5.15 3.64 -4.29
CA LYS A 126 6.33 3.13 -3.62
C LYS A 126 7.43 3.05 -4.66
N ASN A 127 8.43 3.89 -4.51
CA ASN A 127 9.60 3.95 -5.38
C ASN A 127 10.56 2.77 -5.11
N LYS A 128 11.50 2.54 -6.02
CA LYS A 128 12.54 1.48 -5.91
C LYS A 128 13.30 1.54 -4.59
N ASP A 129 13.54 2.74 -4.05
CA ASP A 129 14.24 2.98 -2.79
C ASP A 129 13.35 2.93 -1.53
N ASN A 130 12.12 2.43 -1.66
CA ASN A 130 11.10 2.35 -0.61
C ASN A 130 10.56 3.71 -0.10
N THR A 131 10.93 4.82 -0.72
CA THR A 131 10.27 6.11 -0.47
C THR A 131 8.87 6.15 -1.06
N LEU A 132 8.02 7.03 -0.55
CA LEU A 132 6.65 7.18 -1.04
C LEU A 132 6.44 8.55 -1.69
N THR A 133 5.65 8.57 -2.77
CA THR A 133 5.09 9.79 -3.37
C THR A 133 3.57 9.64 -3.46
N LEU A 134 2.83 10.67 -3.01
CA LEU A 134 1.38 10.61 -2.92
C LEU A 134 0.72 11.66 -3.81
N PHE A 135 -0.36 11.24 -4.48
CA PHE A 135 -1.20 12.10 -5.30
C PHE A 135 -2.66 11.92 -4.95
N HIS A 136 -3.42 12.99 -5.07
CA HIS A 136 -4.88 12.99 -5.10
C HIS A 136 -5.35 13.21 -6.54
N VAL A 137 -6.34 12.45 -6.95
CA VAL A 137 -7.00 12.60 -8.26
C VAL A 137 -8.46 12.92 -8.01
N ASP A 138 -8.86 14.13 -8.37
CA ASP A 138 -10.26 14.54 -8.34
C ASP A 138 -11.04 13.79 -9.42
N TYR A 139 -12.09 13.09 -9.02
CA TYR A 139 -12.89 12.28 -9.94
C TYR A 139 -13.58 13.10 -11.04
N LYS A 140 -14.01 14.32 -10.74
CA LYS A 140 -14.78 15.17 -11.65
C LYS A 140 -13.89 15.85 -12.67
N THR A 141 -12.79 16.43 -12.20
CA THR A 141 -11.88 17.23 -13.04
C THR A 141 -10.76 16.39 -13.65
N LYS A 142 -10.52 15.18 -13.14
CA LYS A 142 -9.39 14.31 -13.48
C LYS A 142 -8.03 14.97 -13.21
N GLN A 143 -8.01 15.97 -12.35
CA GLN A 143 -6.79 16.69 -11.99
C GLN A 143 -5.97 15.87 -10.99
N TYR A 144 -4.69 15.70 -11.31
CA TYR A 144 -3.68 15.11 -10.42
C TYR A 144 -3.03 16.21 -9.60
N THR A 145 -3.06 16.05 -8.29
CA THR A 145 -2.40 16.98 -7.35
C THR A 145 -1.46 16.19 -6.46
N LYS A 146 -0.16 16.52 -6.46
CA LYS A 146 0.78 15.94 -5.49
C LYS A 146 0.41 16.44 -4.10
N ILE A 147 0.21 15.51 -3.17
CA ILE A 147 -0.21 15.80 -1.79
C ILE A 147 0.86 15.42 -0.75
N GLY A 148 2.04 15.05 -1.21
CA GLY A 148 3.20 14.84 -0.34
C GLY A 148 4.10 13.69 -0.75
N ASN A 149 5.06 13.43 0.12
CA ASN A 149 6.00 12.32 0.01
C ASN A 149 6.42 11.85 1.41
N CYS A 150 7.03 10.67 1.47
CA CYS A 150 7.73 10.18 2.66
C CYS A 150 9.08 9.64 2.23
N SER A 151 10.15 10.26 2.73
CA SER A 151 11.53 9.85 2.46
C SER A 151 12.02 8.71 3.37
N HIS A 152 11.28 8.38 4.41
CA HIS A 152 11.67 7.34 5.36
C HIS A 152 11.29 5.96 4.82
N LYS A 153 12.29 5.15 4.45
CA LYS A 153 12.13 3.83 3.81
C LYS A 153 11.27 2.86 4.63
N LEU A 154 11.49 2.81 5.94
CA LEU A 154 10.76 1.92 6.84
C LEU A 154 9.25 2.13 6.76
N PHE A 155 8.79 3.38 6.59
CA PHE A 155 7.35 3.64 6.45
C PHE A 155 6.78 3.03 5.16
N GLY A 156 7.52 3.13 4.06
CA GLY A 156 7.14 2.54 2.78
C GLY A 156 7.06 1.01 2.85
N ILE A 157 8.10 0.37 3.43
CA ILE A 157 8.13 -1.08 3.65
C ILE A 157 6.96 -1.51 4.52
N ALA A 158 6.80 -0.93 5.70
CA ALA A 158 5.75 -1.28 6.65
C ALA A 158 4.33 -1.08 6.09
N LEU A 159 4.10 -0.01 5.32
CA LEU A 159 2.79 0.22 4.70
C LEU A 159 2.48 -0.80 3.61
N PHE A 160 3.43 -1.05 2.71
CA PHE A 160 3.22 -1.97 1.60
C PHE A 160 3.25 -3.43 2.02
N SER A 161 4.01 -3.81 3.06
CA SER A 161 3.90 -5.17 3.64
C SER A 161 2.47 -5.44 4.10
N LYS A 162 1.78 -4.45 4.70
CA LYS A 162 0.36 -4.59 5.09
C LYS A 162 -0.63 -4.57 3.92
N TYR A 163 -0.25 -4.01 2.78
CA TYR A 163 -1.10 -4.03 1.58
C TYR A 163 -0.95 -5.32 0.77
N LEU A 164 0.21 -5.97 0.83
CA LEU A 164 0.51 -7.19 0.09
C LEU A 164 0.22 -8.47 0.89
N ASN A 165 0.31 -8.41 2.22
CA ASN A 165 0.19 -9.59 3.08
C ASN A 165 -1.27 -10.05 3.25
N CYS A 166 -1.45 -11.35 3.51
CA CYS A 166 -2.74 -12.05 3.55
C CYS A 166 -3.54 -11.91 4.84
N ASP A 167 -2.95 -11.39 5.91
CA ASP A 167 -3.58 -11.41 7.24
C ASP A 167 -4.66 -10.36 7.44
N ALA A 168 -4.78 -9.38 6.55
CA ALA A 168 -5.85 -8.40 6.62
C ALA A 168 -7.08 -8.86 5.81
N PRO A 169 -8.31 -8.63 6.28
CA PRO A 169 -9.54 -9.00 5.55
C PRO A 169 -9.61 -8.45 4.13
N LEU A 170 -8.88 -7.36 3.87
CA LEU A 170 -8.74 -6.71 2.58
C LEU A 170 -7.94 -7.53 1.59
N THR A 171 -7.03 -8.34 2.10
CA THR A 171 -5.94 -8.88 1.31
C THR A 171 -6.16 -10.32 0.89
N LYS A 172 -7.03 -11.09 1.54
CA LYS A 172 -7.30 -12.48 1.10
C LYS A 172 -7.77 -12.55 -0.36
N GLU A 173 -8.66 -11.66 -0.76
CA GLU A 173 -9.12 -11.62 -2.15
C GLU A 173 -8.07 -11.00 -3.08
N ALA A 174 -7.39 -9.95 -2.62
CA ALA A 174 -6.29 -9.32 -3.34
C ALA A 174 -5.11 -10.28 -3.50
N GLN A 175 -4.75 -11.01 -2.45
CA GLN A 175 -3.70 -12.02 -2.45
C GLN A 175 -3.99 -13.16 -3.42
N LYS A 176 -5.20 -13.70 -3.39
CA LYS A 176 -5.60 -14.75 -4.33
C LYS A 176 -5.44 -14.30 -5.78
N ARG A 177 -5.68 -13.02 -6.07
CA ARG A 177 -5.48 -12.43 -7.40
C ARG A 177 -4.01 -12.19 -7.70
N PHE A 178 -3.24 -11.74 -6.71
CA PHE A 178 -1.80 -11.58 -6.86
C PHE A 178 -1.12 -12.93 -7.15
N SER A 179 -1.43 -13.95 -6.38
CA SER A 179 -0.93 -15.32 -6.61
C SER A 179 -1.36 -15.85 -7.99
N GLY A 180 -2.62 -15.62 -8.38
CA GLY A 180 -3.12 -16.01 -9.70
C GLY A 180 -2.45 -15.27 -10.86
N TYR A 181 -1.98 -14.03 -10.65
CA TYR A 181 -1.23 -13.28 -11.65
C TYR A 181 0.11 -13.92 -11.98
N PHE A 182 0.80 -14.46 -11.00
CA PHE A 182 2.10 -15.12 -11.15
C PHE A 182 2.00 -16.65 -11.32
N ASN A 183 0.78 -17.21 -11.47
CA ASN A 183 0.54 -18.65 -11.55
C ASN A 183 1.12 -19.44 -10.36
N LEU A 184 1.08 -18.85 -9.16
CA LEU A 184 1.59 -19.39 -7.90
C LEU A 184 0.52 -20.19 -7.16
#